data_6886107e441dccf05753058978d44b22
#
_entry.id   6886107e441dccf05753058978d44b22
#
_cell.length_a   1.000
_cell.length_b   1.000
_cell.length_c   1.000
_cell.angle_alpha   90.00
_cell.angle_beta   90.00
_cell.angle_gamma   90.00
#
_symmetry.space_group_name_H-M   'P 1'
#
loop_
_entity.id
_entity.type
_entity.pdbx_description
1 polymer ?
#
loop_
_entity_poly.entity_id
_entity_poly.type
_entity_poly.pdbx_seq_one_letter_code
_entity_poly.pdbx_strand_id
1 'polypeptide(L)'
;MKLNSAVDEIKTMSPDEVKAILDEDKKGEFLILDVRQPMEYEEGHLSGSVLIPLDELESQRDELYRELYSGRKAIIYCRSGKRSMAAAIALCDLGFKNLYILDGGLNSWHFKMLKGKSEKKPRITGKTANIKDVLVIAIKMEKMSYDSYIAARDKAKFESARTMFQQLGDVELSHMRRLFLRLTGEIPESAGLSHIDHYLRQFDKESKGVGIEISAALMQVDEEAKSEVDVLDIAIEKEYMANDFYKRAASVVVDEDVRALLHGLAHDERGHAATLLHQLAQVMRK
;
A
#
# COMPACT_ATOMS: atom_id res chain seq x y z
N MET A 1 24.29 -30.05 13.98
CA MET A 1 25.35 -29.04 13.93
C MET A 1 25.12 -28.00 12.82
N LYS A 2 23.86 -27.61 12.53
CA LYS A 2 23.51 -26.60 11.49
C LYS A 2 22.65 -25.42 11.99
N LEU A 3 22.18 -25.45 13.24
CA LEU A 3 21.33 -24.36 13.76
C LEU A 3 22.08 -23.04 13.99
N ASN A 4 23.37 -23.07 14.36
CA ASN A 4 24.13 -21.86 14.68
C ASN A 4 24.47 -21.00 13.45
N SER A 5 24.58 -21.58 12.23
CA SER A 5 24.93 -20.80 11.04
C SER A 5 23.74 -20.02 10.43
N ALA A 6 22.52 -20.49 10.60
CA ALA A 6 21.34 -19.83 10.07
C ALA A 6 20.94 -18.58 10.88
N VAL A 7 21.16 -18.62 12.19
CA VAL A 7 20.85 -17.49 13.09
C VAL A 7 21.79 -16.30 12.85
N ASP A 8 23.06 -16.57 12.50
CA ASP A 8 24.06 -15.54 12.22
C ASP A 8 23.78 -14.75 10.92
N GLU A 9 22.93 -15.26 10.02
CA GLU A 9 22.52 -14.58 8.78
C GLU A 9 21.29 -13.67 8.99
N ILE A 10 20.57 -13.80 10.11
CA ILE A 10 19.37 -13.00 10.41
C ILE A 10 19.79 -11.70 11.10
N LYS A 11 19.42 -10.57 10.52
CA LYS A 11 19.73 -9.24 11.06
C LYS A 11 18.50 -8.62 11.72
N THR A 12 18.74 -7.75 12.68
CA THR A 12 17.69 -7.00 13.37
C THR A 12 17.72 -5.55 12.89
N MET A 13 16.56 -4.95 12.71
CA MET A 13 16.38 -3.53 12.38
C MET A 13 15.54 -2.84 13.45
N SER A 14 15.93 -1.65 13.83
CA SER A 14 15.15 -0.79 14.72
C SER A 14 13.86 -0.30 14.05
N PRO A 15 12.84 0.13 14.81
CA PRO A 15 11.63 0.75 14.25
C PRO A 15 11.92 1.94 13.34
N ASP A 16 12.90 2.78 13.68
CA ASP A 16 13.28 3.96 12.89
C ASP A 16 13.90 3.57 11.54
N GLU A 17 14.76 2.54 11.51
CA GLU A 17 15.33 2.01 10.25
C GLU A 17 14.24 1.42 9.35
N VAL A 18 13.32 0.63 9.92
CA VAL A 18 12.19 0.08 9.17
C VAL A 18 11.29 1.20 8.66
N LYS A 19 11.02 2.23 9.48
CA LYS A 19 10.22 3.39 9.06
C LYS A 19 10.86 4.13 7.89
N ALA A 20 12.17 4.38 7.95
CA ALA A 20 12.90 5.02 6.84
C ALA A 20 12.81 4.19 5.55
N ILE A 21 12.94 2.85 5.64
CA ILE A 21 12.76 1.97 4.48
C ILE A 21 11.33 2.06 3.94
N LEU A 22 10.32 2.01 4.81
CA LEU A 22 8.92 2.13 4.37
C LEU A 22 8.65 3.46 3.64
N ASP A 23 9.33 4.54 4.04
CA ASP A 23 9.17 5.87 3.45
C ASP A 23 9.96 6.05 2.14
N GLU A 24 11.13 5.41 2.01
CA GLU A 24 12.10 5.68 0.94
C GLU A 24 12.20 4.56 -0.12
N ASP A 25 11.65 3.36 0.12
CA ASP A 25 11.76 2.22 -0.80
C ASP A 25 10.94 2.43 -2.08
N LYS A 26 11.48 3.19 -3.02
CA LYS A 26 10.89 3.47 -4.34
C LYS A 26 10.94 2.28 -5.30
N LYS A 27 11.82 1.31 -5.03
CA LYS A 27 12.09 0.19 -5.95
C LYS A 27 11.44 -1.11 -5.50
N GLY A 28 10.81 -1.13 -4.32
CA GLY A 28 10.24 -2.34 -3.74
C GLY A 28 11.32 -3.39 -3.42
N GLU A 29 12.50 -2.94 -2.98
CA GLU A 29 13.62 -3.83 -2.63
C GLU A 29 13.32 -4.68 -1.39
N PHE A 30 12.36 -4.25 -0.57
CA PHE A 30 11.98 -4.95 0.64
C PHE A 30 10.57 -5.54 0.55
N LEU A 31 10.44 -6.80 0.92
CA LEU A 31 9.17 -7.44 1.26
C LEU A 31 8.92 -7.23 2.75
N ILE A 32 7.81 -6.64 3.12
CA ILE A 32 7.40 -6.49 4.51
C ILE A 32 6.46 -7.65 4.84
N LEU A 33 6.86 -8.53 5.73
CA LEU A 33 6.15 -9.77 6.03
C LEU A 33 5.60 -9.77 7.45
N ASP A 34 4.28 -9.76 7.57
CA ASP A 34 3.58 -9.96 8.83
C ASP A 34 3.28 -11.44 9.04
N VAL A 35 3.82 -12.02 10.12
CA VAL A 35 3.63 -13.44 10.44
C VAL A 35 2.65 -13.67 11.60
N ARG A 36 1.76 -12.68 11.85
CA ARG A 36 0.70 -12.76 12.84
C ARG A 36 -0.54 -13.43 12.26
N GLN A 37 -1.55 -13.58 13.11
CA GLN A 37 -2.85 -14.07 12.66
C GLN A 37 -3.69 -12.95 12.00
N PRO A 38 -4.64 -13.28 11.12
CA PRO A 38 -5.46 -12.30 10.40
C PRO A 38 -6.15 -11.27 11.32
N MET A 39 -6.67 -11.67 12.46
CA MET A 39 -7.31 -10.74 13.39
C MET A 39 -6.34 -9.71 13.97
N GLU A 40 -5.10 -10.11 14.28
CA GLU A 40 -4.06 -9.19 14.76
C GLU A 40 -3.62 -8.19 13.67
N TYR A 41 -3.61 -8.63 12.42
CA TYR A 41 -3.31 -7.78 11.28
C TYR A 41 -4.40 -6.72 11.08
N GLU A 42 -5.68 -7.12 11.22
CA GLU A 42 -6.83 -6.23 11.09
C GLU A 42 -6.85 -5.11 12.15
N GLU A 43 -6.37 -5.40 13.36
CA GLU A 43 -6.25 -4.42 14.44
C GLU A 43 -5.20 -3.34 14.14
N GLY A 44 -4.16 -3.68 13.34
CA GLY A 44 -3.14 -2.75 12.91
C GLY A 44 -1.95 -3.45 12.29
N HIS A 45 -1.45 -2.95 11.15
CA HIS A 45 -0.32 -3.50 10.41
C HIS A 45 0.55 -2.42 9.76
N LEU A 46 1.76 -2.78 9.33
CA LEU A 46 2.65 -1.88 8.62
C LEU A 46 2.20 -1.75 7.15
N SER A 47 2.23 -0.53 6.63
CA SER A 47 1.86 -0.26 5.24
C SER A 47 2.69 -1.09 4.26
N GLY A 48 2.04 -1.71 3.28
CA GLY A 48 2.67 -2.58 2.29
C GLY A 48 3.07 -3.95 2.82
N SER A 49 2.65 -4.33 4.04
CA SER A 49 2.96 -5.66 4.55
C SER A 49 2.07 -6.73 3.94
N VAL A 50 2.69 -7.87 3.63
CA VAL A 50 2.01 -9.09 3.22
C VAL A 50 1.79 -9.94 4.45
N LEU A 51 0.56 -10.37 4.68
CA LEU A 51 0.23 -11.28 5.77
C LEU A 51 0.43 -12.73 5.33
N ILE A 52 1.35 -13.42 5.99
CA ILE A 52 1.51 -14.87 5.90
C ILE A 52 1.70 -15.39 7.33
N PRO A 53 0.65 -15.93 7.97
CA PRO A 53 0.77 -16.51 9.30
C PRO A 53 1.91 -17.52 9.40
N LEU A 54 2.58 -17.55 10.56
CA LEU A 54 3.75 -18.41 10.78
C LEU A 54 3.50 -19.87 10.42
N ASP A 55 2.31 -20.38 10.72
CA ASP A 55 1.86 -21.74 10.45
C ASP A 55 1.53 -21.99 8.95
N GLU A 56 1.41 -20.94 8.15
CA GLU A 56 1.16 -21.04 6.70
C GLU A 56 2.43 -20.86 5.84
N LEU A 57 3.58 -20.50 6.41
CA LEU A 57 4.81 -20.22 5.66
C LEU A 57 5.22 -21.34 4.71
N GLU A 58 5.12 -22.59 5.15
CA GLU A 58 5.50 -23.76 4.33
C GLU A 58 4.52 -23.96 3.17
N SER A 59 3.22 -23.80 3.39
CA SER A 59 2.20 -23.91 2.35
C SER A 59 2.25 -22.79 1.32
N GLN A 60 2.79 -21.61 1.69
CA GLN A 60 2.98 -20.44 0.84
C GLN A 60 4.39 -20.35 0.23
N ARG A 61 5.17 -21.43 0.34
CA ARG A 61 6.57 -21.47 -0.09
C ARG A 61 6.79 -20.99 -1.52
N ASP A 62 6.01 -21.48 -2.47
CA ASP A 62 6.19 -21.16 -3.90
C ASP A 62 5.95 -19.69 -4.21
N GLU A 63 5.09 -19.02 -3.44
CA GLU A 63 4.85 -17.60 -3.56
C GLU A 63 5.98 -16.78 -2.94
N LEU A 64 6.44 -17.18 -1.75
CA LEU A 64 7.62 -16.60 -1.12
C LEU A 64 8.86 -16.75 -1.99
N TYR A 65 9.00 -17.89 -2.70
CA TYR A 65 10.08 -18.09 -3.66
C TYR A 65 10.05 -17.05 -4.78
N ARG A 66 8.90 -16.78 -5.37
CA ARG A 66 8.77 -15.76 -6.42
C ARG A 66 9.16 -14.36 -5.94
N GLU A 67 8.75 -14.00 -4.73
CA GLU A 67 9.01 -12.70 -4.14
C GLU A 67 10.48 -12.52 -3.71
N LEU A 68 11.06 -13.50 -3.05
CA LEU A 68 12.39 -13.40 -2.46
C LEU A 68 13.52 -13.85 -3.39
N TYR A 69 13.23 -14.70 -4.39
CA TYR A 69 14.23 -15.16 -5.37
C TYR A 69 14.63 -14.06 -6.37
N SER A 70 13.82 -13.02 -6.50
CA SER A 70 14.18 -11.82 -7.26
C SER A 70 15.28 -10.98 -6.60
N GLY A 71 15.86 -11.45 -5.49
CA GLY A 71 16.90 -10.75 -4.73
C GLY A 71 16.36 -9.72 -3.72
N ARG A 72 15.04 -9.68 -3.52
CA ARG A 72 14.44 -8.80 -2.50
C ARG A 72 14.89 -9.19 -1.11
N LYS A 73 14.98 -8.21 -0.24
CA LYS A 73 15.22 -8.37 1.20
C LYS A 73 13.87 -8.53 1.90
N ALA A 74 13.78 -9.32 2.97
CA ALA A 74 12.55 -9.44 3.74
C ALA A 74 12.71 -8.80 5.12
N ILE A 75 11.77 -7.93 5.49
CA ILE A 75 11.60 -7.46 6.88
C ILE A 75 10.41 -8.20 7.47
N ILE A 76 10.68 -9.03 8.46
CA ILE A 76 9.70 -9.92 9.08
C ILE A 76 9.33 -9.33 10.43
N TYR A 77 8.04 -9.22 10.70
CA TYR A 77 7.58 -8.73 11.99
C TYR A 77 6.41 -9.53 12.56
N CYS A 78 6.28 -9.45 13.88
CA CYS A 78 5.13 -9.91 14.62
C CYS A 78 4.88 -8.95 15.80
N ARG A 79 4.13 -9.35 16.79
CA ARG A 79 3.82 -8.51 17.95
C ARG A 79 5.07 -8.18 18.80
N SER A 80 5.93 -9.17 19.09
CA SER A 80 7.04 -9.06 20.06
C SER A 80 8.41 -9.49 19.54
N GLY A 81 8.55 -9.81 18.24
CA GLY A 81 9.79 -10.33 17.67
C GLY A 81 9.95 -11.86 17.74
N LYS A 82 9.23 -12.57 18.62
CA LYS A 82 9.40 -14.03 18.83
C LYS A 82 8.96 -14.87 17.63
N ARG A 83 7.76 -14.64 17.12
CA ARG A 83 7.24 -15.35 15.92
C ARG A 83 8.04 -14.99 14.66
N SER A 84 8.46 -13.73 14.52
CA SER A 84 9.30 -13.31 13.39
C SER A 84 10.68 -13.97 13.40
N MET A 85 11.28 -14.21 14.58
CA MET A 85 12.52 -14.98 14.67
C MET A 85 12.29 -16.43 14.20
N ALA A 86 11.22 -17.10 14.67
CA ALA A 86 10.89 -18.45 14.24
C ALA A 86 10.63 -18.53 12.73
N ALA A 87 9.92 -17.52 12.19
CA ALA A 87 9.69 -17.41 10.75
C ALA A 87 10.98 -17.23 9.95
N ALA A 88 11.88 -16.36 10.41
CA ALA A 88 13.17 -16.13 9.76
C ALA A 88 14.03 -17.40 9.73
N ILE A 89 14.06 -18.17 10.82
CA ILE A 89 14.76 -19.46 10.87
C ILE A 89 14.16 -20.44 9.87
N ALA A 90 12.83 -20.57 9.84
CA ALA A 90 12.14 -21.43 8.87
C ALA A 90 12.44 -21.02 7.42
N LEU A 91 12.47 -19.73 7.13
CA LEU A 91 12.83 -19.22 5.80
C LEU A 91 14.31 -19.45 5.46
N CYS A 92 15.24 -19.34 6.43
CA CYS A 92 16.62 -19.72 6.22
C CYS A 92 16.76 -21.22 5.87
N ASP A 93 16.02 -22.09 6.56
CA ASP A 93 16.03 -23.53 6.29
C ASP A 93 15.47 -23.85 4.88
N LEU A 94 14.58 -23.01 4.38
CA LEU A 94 14.09 -23.04 2.99
C LEU A 94 15.06 -22.42 1.97
N GLY A 95 16.21 -21.89 2.41
CA GLY A 95 17.26 -21.34 1.56
C GLY A 95 17.14 -19.84 1.26
N PHE A 96 16.25 -19.12 1.92
CA PHE A 96 16.13 -17.68 1.77
C PHE A 96 17.25 -16.94 2.51
N LYS A 97 17.67 -15.81 1.94
CA LYS A 97 18.73 -14.92 2.48
C LYS A 97 18.23 -13.50 2.63
N ASN A 98 19.06 -12.64 3.22
CA ASN A 98 18.74 -11.22 3.43
C ASN A 98 17.45 -11.01 4.24
N LEU A 99 17.34 -11.76 5.34
CA LEU A 99 16.21 -11.70 6.26
C LEU A 99 16.53 -10.75 7.42
N TYR A 100 15.57 -9.88 7.69
CA TYR A 100 15.64 -8.89 8.76
C TYR A 100 14.43 -9.04 9.68
N ILE A 101 14.59 -8.72 10.94
CA ILE A 101 13.51 -8.74 11.92
C ILE A 101 13.33 -7.34 12.50
N LEU A 102 12.09 -6.89 12.61
CA LEU A 102 11.76 -5.69 13.37
C LEU A 102 12.01 -5.94 14.85
N ASP A 103 12.96 -5.19 15.43
CA ASP A 103 13.35 -5.31 16.83
C ASP A 103 12.17 -5.01 17.75
N GLY A 104 11.92 -5.92 18.72
CA GLY A 104 10.78 -5.84 19.61
C GLY A 104 9.42 -5.99 18.95
N GLY A 105 9.34 -6.15 17.60
CA GLY A 105 8.12 -6.25 16.83
C GLY A 105 7.24 -5.02 16.95
N LEU A 106 5.91 -5.17 16.78
CA LEU A 106 4.96 -4.05 16.89
C LEU A 106 4.87 -3.45 18.31
N ASN A 107 5.32 -4.16 19.34
CA ASN A 107 5.39 -3.58 20.69
C ASN A 107 6.37 -2.40 20.77
N SER A 108 7.40 -2.38 19.92
CA SER A 108 8.37 -1.27 19.82
C SER A 108 8.00 -0.25 18.74
N TRP A 109 6.97 -0.52 17.94
CA TRP A 109 6.53 0.34 16.85
C TRP A 109 5.69 1.51 17.37
N HIS A 110 6.18 2.72 17.21
CA HIS A 110 5.54 3.95 17.72
C HIS A 110 5.01 4.86 16.61
N PHE A 111 5.02 4.38 15.37
CA PHE A 111 4.48 5.10 14.22
C PHE A 111 3.06 4.62 13.87
N LYS A 112 2.36 5.38 13.01
CA LYS A 112 1.01 5.04 12.54
C LYS A 112 1.00 3.65 11.88
N MET A 113 0.00 2.87 12.20
CA MET A 113 -0.33 1.59 11.55
C MET A 113 -1.63 1.73 10.77
N LEU A 114 -1.78 0.94 9.73
CA LEU A 114 -3.05 0.77 9.04
C LEU A 114 -3.96 -0.16 9.83
N LYS A 115 -5.26 0.07 9.77
CA LYS A 115 -6.28 -0.81 10.33
C LYS A 115 -7.16 -1.35 9.20
N GLY A 116 -7.73 -2.51 9.41
CA GLY A 116 -8.65 -3.11 8.47
C GLY A 116 -8.28 -4.54 8.12
N LYS A 117 -9.21 -5.23 7.51
CA LYS A 117 -9.00 -6.61 7.10
C LYS A 117 -7.73 -6.67 6.27
N SER A 118 -6.87 -7.63 6.61
CA SER A 118 -6.08 -8.22 5.57
C SER A 118 -7.08 -8.55 4.47
N GLU A 119 -7.17 -7.72 3.45
CA GLU A 119 -7.78 -8.21 2.23
C GLU A 119 -6.98 -9.48 1.95
N LYS A 120 -7.64 -10.61 2.25
CA LYS A 120 -7.15 -11.92 1.83
C LYS A 120 -6.69 -11.65 0.43
N LYS A 121 -5.34 -11.59 0.22
CA LYS A 121 -4.66 -11.20 -1.03
C LYS A 121 -5.68 -10.79 -2.07
N PRO A 122 -5.70 -9.64 -2.70
CA PRO A 122 -6.55 -9.58 -3.87
C PRO A 122 -6.34 -10.95 -4.46
N ARG A 123 -7.32 -11.85 -4.23
CA ARG A 123 -7.18 -13.20 -4.74
C ARG A 123 -7.21 -12.96 -6.24
N ILE A 124 -6.04 -12.61 -6.73
CA ILE A 124 -5.67 -12.87 -8.07
C ILE A 124 -5.60 -14.39 -8.05
N THR A 125 -6.81 -14.96 -7.85
CA THR A 125 -7.04 -16.38 -7.76
C THR A 125 -6.80 -16.90 -9.12
N GLY A 126 -5.65 -17.50 -9.26
CA GLY A 126 -5.32 -18.32 -10.39
C GLY A 126 -4.94 -17.50 -11.63
N LYS A 127 -3.69 -17.65 -12.04
CA LYS A 127 -3.14 -17.23 -13.33
C LYS A 127 -3.09 -15.72 -13.55
N THR A 128 -1.95 -15.12 -13.18
CA THR A 128 -1.52 -13.78 -13.59
C THR A 128 -2.62 -12.72 -13.50
N ALA A 129 -2.47 -11.80 -12.55
CA ALA A 129 -3.34 -10.63 -12.51
C ALA A 129 -3.44 -10.06 -13.90
N ASN A 130 -4.64 -9.91 -14.41
CA ASN A 130 -4.81 -9.20 -15.66
C ASN A 130 -4.37 -7.75 -15.40
N ILE A 131 -3.26 -7.35 -16.01
CA ILE A 131 -2.68 -6.01 -15.88
C ILE A 131 -3.75 -4.94 -16.06
N LYS A 132 -4.67 -5.17 -17.00
CA LYS A 132 -5.79 -4.27 -17.28
C LYS A 132 -6.65 -4.05 -16.03
N ASP A 133 -6.97 -5.12 -15.30
CA ASP A 133 -7.80 -5.04 -14.10
C ASP A 133 -7.09 -4.26 -12.98
N VAL A 134 -5.79 -4.52 -12.78
CA VAL A 134 -4.97 -3.79 -11.79
C VAL A 134 -4.93 -2.30 -12.12
N LEU A 135 -4.69 -1.94 -13.38
CA LEU A 135 -4.64 -0.54 -13.81
C LEU A 135 -5.99 0.15 -13.68
N VAL A 136 -7.10 -0.52 -14.03
CA VAL A 136 -8.45 0.05 -13.86
C VAL A 136 -8.77 0.31 -12.41
N ILE A 137 -8.42 -0.61 -11.51
CA ILE A 137 -8.63 -0.41 -10.07
C ILE A 137 -7.79 0.75 -9.57
N ALA A 138 -6.52 0.82 -9.96
CA ALA A 138 -5.65 1.94 -9.64
C ALA A 138 -6.28 3.27 -10.08
N ILE A 139 -6.74 3.38 -11.32
CA ILE A 139 -7.43 4.59 -11.83
C ILE A 139 -8.67 4.94 -10.99
N LYS A 140 -9.46 3.94 -10.58
CA LYS A 140 -10.63 4.18 -9.73
C LYS A 140 -10.24 4.71 -8.35
N MET A 141 -9.15 4.22 -7.77
CA MET A 141 -8.64 4.70 -6.48
C MET A 141 -8.20 6.16 -6.59
N GLU A 142 -7.39 6.51 -7.59
CA GLU A 142 -6.98 7.90 -7.84
C GLU A 142 -8.19 8.83 -8.06
N LYS A 143 -9.19 8.35 -8.80
CA LYS A 143 -10.43 9.10 -9.00
C LYS A 143 -11.15 9.39 -7.69
N MET A 144 -11.20 8.42 -6.79
CA MET A 144 -11.82 8.58 -5.47
C MET A 144 -11.05 9.57 -4.59
N SER A 145 -9.71 9.50 -4.61
CA SER A 145 -8.85 10.48 -3.92
C SER A 145 -9.05 11.87 -4.49
N TYR A 146 -9.03 12.02 -5.82
CA TYR A 146 -9.35 13.27 -6.50
C TYR A 146 -10.68 13.87 -6.05
N ASP A 147 -11.77 13.10 -6.18
CA ASP A 147 -13.13 13.56 -5.82
C ASP A 147 -13.20 13.98 -4.34
N SER A 148 -12.51 13.25 -3.46
CA SER A 148 -12.42 13.57 -2.03
C SER A 148 -11.68 14.88 -1.78
N TYR A 149 -10.56 15.13 -2.47
CA TYR A 149 -9.80 16.37 -2.34
C TYR A 149 -10.56 17.57 -2.88
N ILE A 150 -11.25 17.44 -4.01
CA ILE A 150 -12.09 18.50 -4.54
C ILE A 150 -13.24 18.83 -3.58
N ALA A 151 -13.90 17.82 -3.03
CA ALA A 151 -14.95 18.01 -2.03
C ALA A 151 -14.41 18.65 -0.72
N ALA A 152 -13.22 18.24 -0.27
CA ALA A 152 -12.55 18.83 0.90
C ALA A 152 -12.14 20.28 0.66
N ARG A 153 -11.62 20.62 -0.52
CA ARG A 153 -11.30 21.97 -0.94
C ARG A 153 -12.53 22.89 -0.83
N ASP A 154 -13.67 22.44 -1.34
CA ASP A 154 -14.89 23.24 -1.38
C ASP A 154 -15.48 23.48 0.03
N LYS A 155 -15.21 22.58 0.98
CA LYS A 155 -15.62 22.69 2.38
C LYS A 155 -14.60 23.42 3.26
N ALA A 156 -13.35 23.55 2.83
CA ALA A 156 -12.26 24.12 3.63
C ALA A 156 -12.51 25.61 3.94
N LYS A 157 -12.30 25.98 5.20
CA LYS A 157 -12.49 27.37 5.68
C LYS A 157 -11.27 28.26 5.40
N PHE A 158 -10.08 27.68 5.37
CA PHE A 158 -8.83 28.40 5.22
C PHE A 158 -8.29 28.28 3.79
N GLU A 159 -7.79 29.39 3.24
CA GLU A 159 -7.23 29.42 1.89
C GLU A 159 -6.02 28.49 1.72
N SER A 160 -5.19 28.38 2.75
CA SER A 160 -4.06 27.43 2.75
C SER A 160 -4.51 25.97 2.59
N ALA A 161 -5.60 25.57 3.25
CA ALA A 161 -6.17 24.25 3.12
C ALA A 161 -6.81 24.04 1.73
N ARG A 162 -7.50 25.05 1.19
CA ARG A 162 -8.04 24.99 -0.18
C ARG A 162 -6.95 24.77 -1.22
N THR A 163 -5.87 25.56 -1.11
CA THR A 163 -4.72 25.44 -2.02
C THR A 163 -4.09 24.07 -1.93
N MET A 164 -3.89 23.54 -0.72
CA MET A 164 -3.32 22.22 -0.51
C MET A 164 -4.20 21.12 -1.13
N PHE A 165 -5.51 21.12 -0.86
CA PHE A 165 -6.42 20.12 -1.42
C PHE A 165 -6.52 20.21 -2.94
N GLN A 166 -6.46 21.44 -3.52
CA GLN A 166 -6.38 21.59 -4.96
C GLN A 166 -5.11 20.97 -5.53
N GLN A 167 -3.95 21.23 -4.92
CA GLN A 167 -2.67 20.67 -5.37
C GLN A 167 -2.68 19.14 -5.30
N LEU A 168 -3.18 18.55 -4.21
CA LEU A 168 -3.33 17.10 -4.09
C LEU A 168 -4.26 16.56 -5.18
N GLY A 169 -5.41 17.17 -5.40
CA GLY A 169 -6.31 16.78 -6.48
C GLY A 169 -5.65 16.82 -7.87
N ASP A 170 -4.86 17.86 -8.15
CA ASP A 170 -4.13 17.97 -9.42
C ASP A 170 -3.09 16.86 -9.60
N VAL A 171 -2.46 16.41 -8.51
CA VAL A 171 -1.52 15.27 -8.53
C VAL A 171 -2.28 13.98 -8.82
N GLU A 172 -3.42 13.71 -8.15
CA GLU A 172 -4.24 12.52 -8.43
C GLU A 172 -4.71 12.46 -9.89
N LEU A 173 -5.06 13.62 -10.44
CA LEU A 173 -5.38 13.70 -11.87
C LEU A 173 -4.18 13.32 -12.75
N SER A 174 -2.98 13.68 -12.35
CA SER A 174 -1.74 13.29 -13.03
C SER A 174 -1.51 11.77 -12.93
N HIS A 175 -1.73 11.18 -11.76
CA HIS A 175 -1.66 9.72 -11.55
C HIS A 175 -2.66 8.99 -12.45
N MET A 176 -3.91 9.41 -12.45
CA MET A 176 -4.94 8.84 -13.34
C MET A 176 -4.51 8.86 -14.81
N ARG A 177 -3.94 9.97 -15.28
CA ARG A 177 -3.47 10.11 -16.67
C ARG A 177 -2.32 9.15 -16.99
N ARG A 178 -1.36 9.00 -16.08
CA ARG A 178 -0.22 8.05 -16.24
C ARG A 178 -0.72 6.61 -16.32
N LEU A 179 -1.63 6.23 -15.43
CA LEU A 179 -2.25 4.91 -15.42
C LEU A 179 -3.09 4.65 -16.67
N PHE A 180 -3.86 5.65 -17.09
CA PHE A 180 -4.71 5.56 -18.29
C PHE A 180 -3.88 5.41 -19.56
N LEU A 181 -2.79 6.18 -19.69
CA LEU A 181 -1.84 6.03 -20.79
C LEU A 181 -1.26 4.61 -20.83
N ARG A 182 -0.87 4.06 -19.68
CA ARG A 182 -0.35 2.68 -19.60
C ARG A 182 -1.41 1.63 -19.98
N LEU A 183 -2.67 1.91 -19.66
CA LEU A 183 -3.80 1.03 -19.93
C LEU A 183 -4.22 1.01 -21.40
N THR A 184 -4.27 2.17 -22.05
CA THR A 184 -4.85 2.34 -23.41
C THR A 184 -3.81 2.60 -24.50
N GLY A 185 -2.60 3.02 -24.15
CA GLY A 185 -1.60 3.51 -25.09
C GLY A 185 -1.88 4.92 -25.63
N GLU A 186 -2.95 5.57 -25.17
CA GLU A 186 -3.35 6.92 -25.61
C GLU A 186 -2.89 7.98 -24.62
N ILE A 187 -2.38 9.10 -25.14
CA ILE A 187 -2.05 10.28 -24.33
C ILE A 187 -3.31 11.13 -24.21
N PRO A 188 -3.91 11.23 -23.01
CA PRO A 188 -5.13 12.01 -22.84
C PRO A 188 -4.84 13.51 -22.70
N GLU A 189 -4.03 14.11 -23.56
CA GLU A 189 -3.78 15.57 -23.49
C GLU A 189 -5.07 16.38 -23.71
N SER A 190 -6.06 15.82 -24.41
CA SER A 190 -7.40 16.38 -24.56
C SER A 190 -8.48 15.66 -23.73
N ALA A 191 -8.15 14.50 -23.16
CA ALA A 191 -9.09 13.71 -22.38
C ALA A 191 -9.10 14.19 -20.94
N GLY A 192 -9.96 15.16 -20.65
CA GLY A 192 -10.30 15.52 -19.28
C GLY A 192 -10.91 14.33 -18.51
N LEU A 193 -11.20 14.53 -17.23
CA LEU A 193 -11.87 13.55 -16.36
C LEU A 193 -13.06 12.84 -17.00
N SER A 194 -13.83 13.55 -17.84
CA SER A 194 -14.99 13.00 -18.54
C SER A 194 -14.67 11.81 -19.44
N HIS A 195 -13.48 11.77 -20.04
CA HIS A 195 -13.07 10.65 -20.89
C HIS A 195 -12.67 9.42 -20.05
N ILE A 196 -11.91 9.64 -18.98
CA ILE A 196 -11.57 8.59 -18.02
C ILE A 196 -12.84 8.02 -17.40
N ASP A 197 -13.78 8.87 -16.97
CA ASP A 197 -15.07 8.46 -16.42
C ASP A 197 -15.93 7.66 -17.43
N HIS A 198 -15.90 8.04 -18.70
CA HIS A 198 -16.61 7.30 -19.74
C HIS A 198 -16.02 5.90 -19.88
N TYR A 199 -14.69 5.79 -19.94
CA TYR A 199 -13.99 4.52 -20.04
C TYR A 199 -14.27 3.61 -18.83
N LEU A 200 -14.20 4.14 -17.61
CA LEU A 200 -14.48 3.38 -16.40
C LEU A 200 -15.92 2.84 -16.38
N ARG A 201 -16.90 3.67 -16.76
CA ARG A 201 -18.30 3.23 -16.87
C ARG A 201 -18.52 2.14 -17.93
N GLN A 202 -17.79 2.20 -19.04
CA GLN A 202 -17.85 1.16 -20.07
C GLN A 202 -17.22 -0.14 -19.56
N PHE A 203 -16.05 -0.05 -18.91
CA PHE A 203 -15.39 -1.20 -18.31
C PHE A 203 -16.29 -1.91 -17.29
N ASP A 204 -17.00 -1.17 -16.42
CA ASP A 204 -17.90 -1.74 -15.42
C ASP A 204 -19.09 -2.50 -16.04
N LYS A 205 -19.54 -2.10 -17.23
CA LYS A 205 -20.60 -2.81 -17.96
C LYS A 205 -20.10 -4.12 -18.60
N GLU A 206 -18.83 -4.13 -19.03
CA GLU A 206 -18.22 -5.26 -19.73
C GLU A 206 -17.63 -6.30 -18.77
N SER A 207 -17.06 -5.84 -17.66
CA SER A 207 -16.47 -6.70 -16.62
C SER A 207 -17.55 -7.23 -15.67
N LYS A 208 -18.27 -8.27 -16.08
CA LYS A 208 -19.18 -9.01 -15.19
C LYS A 208 -18.38 -9.62 -14.04
N GLY A 209 -18.20 -8.86 -12.97
CA GLY A 209 -17.75 -9.39 -11.68
C GLY A 209 -16.30 -9.87 -11.64
N VAL A 210 -15.34 -9.09 -12.15
CA VAL A 210 -13.94 -9.29 -11.77
C VAL A 210 -13.84 -8.93 -10.28
N GLY A 211 -13.72 -9.96 -9.44
CA GLY A 211 -13.86 -9.87 -7.99
C GLY A 211 -12.64 -9.24 -7.30
N ILE A 212 -12.33 -8.00 -7.65
CA ILE A 212 -11.54 -7.16 -6.77
C ILE A 212 -12.54 -6.21 -6.12
N GLU A 213 -13.06 -6.60 -4.96
CA GLU A 213 -13.79 -5.69 -4.10
C GLU A 213 -12.80 -4.65 -3.62
N ILE A 214 -12.86 -3.45 -4.20
CA ILE A 214 -12.31 -2.27 -3.54
C ILE A 214 -13.08 -2.20 -2.22
N SER A 215 -12.37 -2.27 -1.10
CA SER A 215 -12.99 -2.28 0.22
C SER A 215 -13.97 -1.10 0.30
N ALA A 216 -15.18 -1.36 0.82
CA ALA A 216 -16.20 -0.33 1.02
C ALA A 216 -15.67 0.83 1.90
N ALA A 217 -14.63 0.58 2.71
CA ALA A 217 -13.93 1.58 3.50
C ALA A 217 -13.19 2.62 2.65
N LEU A 218 -12.65 2.23 1.48
CA LEU A 218 -12.08 3.17 0.50
C LEU A 218 -13.17 4.00 -0.18
N MET A 219 -14.39 3.46 -0.28
CA MET A 219 -15.51 4.10 -0.98
C MET A 219 -16.30 5.10 -0.15
N GLN A 220 -16.13 5.12 1.18
CA GLN A 220 -16.86 6.09 2.01
C GLN A 220 -16.26 7.48 1.84
N VAL A 221 -16.95 8.31 1.06
CA VAL A 221 -16.84 9.77 1.20
C VAL A 221 -17.46 10.09 2.55
N ASP A 222 -16.63 10.48 3.53
CA ASP A 222 -17.12 10.71 4.88
C ASP A 222 -18.06 11.91 4.92
N GLU A 223 -19.35 11.61 4.91
CA GLU A 223 -20.40 12.57 5.28
C GLU A 223 -20.28 12.98 6.77
N GLU A 224 -19.46 12.28 7.55
CA GLU A 224 -19.30 12.48 9.00
C GLU A 224 -18.19 13.44 9.40
N ALA A 225 -17.34 13.91 8.49
CA ALA A 225 -16.27 14.87 8.81
C ALA A 225 -16.86 16.21 9.28
N LYS A 226 -16.76 16.49 10.59
CA LYS A 226 -17.31 17.68 11.25
C LYS A 226 -16.30 18.81 11.38
N SER A 227 -15.02 18.51 11.25
CA SER A 227 -13.93 19.45 11.43
C SER A 227 -12.84 19.31 10.36
N GLU A 228 -11.99 20.33 10.23
CA GLU A 228 -10.80 20.27 9.35
C GLU A 228 -9.84 19.14 9.79
N VAL A 229 -9.75 18.87 11.09
CA VAL A 229 -8.96 17.77 11.65
C VAL A 229 -9.49 16.42 11.15
N ASP A 230 -10.81 16.20 11.17
CA ASP A 230 -11.43 14.98 10.69
C ASP A 230 -11.17 14.76 9.20
N VAL A 231 -11.29 15.81 8.38
CA VAL A 231 -11.02 15.75 6.94
C VAL A 231 -9.56 15.38 6.67
N LEU A 232 -8.63 15.99 7.41
CA LEU A 232 -7.20 15.68 7.26
C LEU A 232 -6.86 14.26 7.71
N ASP A 233 -7.43 13.79 8.81
CA ASP A 233 -7.16 12.43 9.31
C ASP A 233 -7.68 11.37 8.33
N ILE A 234 -8.87 11.56 7.79
CA ILE A 234 -9.44 10.69 6.75
C ILE A 234 -8.58 10.71 5.48
N ALA A 235 -8.15 11.88 5.03
CA ALA A 235 -7.29 12.01 3.86
C ALA A 235 -5.97 11.25 4.08
N ILE A 236 -5.32 11.42 5.24
CA ILE A 236 -4.09 10.69 5.59
C ILE A 236 -4.32 9.18 5.56
N GLU A 237 -5.45 8.69 6.07
CA GLU A 237 -5.77 7.27 6.05
C GLU A 237 -5.90 6.74 4.62
N LYS A 238 -6.56 7.48 3.73
CA LYS A 238 -6.70 7.11 2.30
C LYS A 238 -5.35 7.01 1.61
N GLU A 239 -4.44 7.98 1.81
CA GLU A 239 -3.09 7.92 1.24
C GLU A 239 -2.31 6.68 1.70
N TYR A 240 -2.39 6.33 2.99
CA TYR A 240 -1.76 5.10 3.47
C TYR A 240 -2.38 3.85 2.88
N MET A 241 -3.70 3.81 2.69
CA MET A 241 -4.40 2.69 2.06
C MET A 241 -4.01 2.55 0.58
N ALA A 242 -3.90 3.66 -0.15
CA ALA A 242 -3.45 3.67 -1.54
C ALA A 242 -1.99 3.19 -1.65
N ASN A 243 -1.09 3.69 -0.78
CA ASN A 243 0.28 3.21 -0.69
C ASN A 243 0.35 1.69 -0.48
N ASP A 244 -0.43 1.15 0.46
CA ASP A 244 -0.50 -0.27 0.76
C ASP A 244 -1.00 -1.09 -0.45
N PHE A 245 -2.08 -0.62 -1.09
CA PHE A 245 -2.62 -1.25 -2.29
C PHE A 245 -1.57 -1.32 -3.41
N TYR A 246 -0.89 -0.21 -3.72
CA TYR A 246 0.10 -0.18 -4.79
C TYR A 246 1.29 -1.08 -4.52
N LYS A 247 1.79 -1.15 -3.29
CA LYS A 247 2.86 -2.08 -2.92
C LYS A 247 2.44 -3.55 -3.10
N ARG A 248 1.23 -3.90 -2.68
CA ARG A 248 0.69 -5.25 -2.87
C ARG A 248 0.43 -5.57 -4.34
N ALA A 249 -0.14 -4.64 -5.09
CA ALA A 249 -0.35 -4.81 -6.53
C ALA A 249 0.98 -5.00 -7.28
N ALA A 250 2.00 -4.22 -6.93
CA ALA A 250 3.34 -4.36 -7.49
C ALA A 250 3.96 -5.74 -7.22
N SER A 251 3.68 -6.34 -6.05
CA SER A 251 4.24 -7.65 -5.69
C SER A 251 3.69 -8.80 -6.54
N VAL A 252 2.54 -8.66 -7.16
CA VAL A 252 1.87 -9.72 -7.93
C VAL A 252 1.89 -9.51 -9.44
N VAL A 253 2.28 -8.31 -9.90
CA VAL A 253 2.38 -7.98 -11.33
C VAL A 253 3.72 -8.47 -11.88
N VAL A 254 3.68 -9.20 -13.01
CA VAL A 254 4.88 -9.72 -13.69
C VAL A 254 5.52 -8.68 -14.60
N ASP A 255 4.75 -7.78 -15.19
CA ASP A 255 5.23 -6.71 -16.09
C ASP A 255 6.07 -5.70 -15.30
N GLU A 256 7.34 -5.58 -15.63
CA GLU A 256 8.32 -4.74 -14.93
C GLU A 256 7.99 -3.24 -15.01
N ASP A 257 7.46 -2.76 -16.14
CA ASP A 257 7.10 -1.36 -16.31
C ASP A 257 5.89 -1.00 -15.45
N VAL A 258 4.89 -1.90 -15.39
CA VAL A 258 3.72 -1.72 -14.52
C VAL A 258 4.14 -1.83 -13.05
N ARG A 259 5.01 -2.76 -12.71
CA ARG A 259 5.56 -2.88 -11.35
C ARG A 259 6.27 -1.59 -10.91
N ALA A 260 7.14 -1.06 -11.76
CA ALA A 260 7.85 0.19 -11.51
C ALA A 260 6.88 1.37 -11.35
N LEU A 261 5.83 1.44 -12.19
CA LEU A 261 4.79 2.45 -12.09
C LEU A 261 4.06 2.37 -10.74
N LEU A 262 3.64 1.18 -10.32
CA LEU A 262 2.94 0.98 -9.05
C LEU A 262 3.82 1.31 -7.84
N HIS A 263 5.12 0.98 -7.87
CA HIS A 263 6.05 1.40 -6.82
C HIS A 263 6.23 2.93 -6.78
N GLY A 264 6.28 3.58 -7.95
CA GLY A 264 6.33 5.04 -8.04
C GLY A 264 5.10 5.68 -7.40
N LEU A 265 3.89 5.19 -7.76
CA LEU A 265 2.64 5.65 -7.14
C LEU A 265 2.65 5.44 -5.63
N ALA A 266 3.01 4.25 -5.15
CA ALA A 266 3.10 4.00 -3.71
C ALA A 266 4.02 5.00 -2.99
N HIS A 267 5.11 5.42 -3.63
CA HIS A 267 5.99 6.44 -3.06
C HIS A 267 5.32 7.82 -3.05
N ASP A 268 4.65 8.20 -4.15
CA ASP A 268 3.96 9.48 -4.26
C ASP A 268 2.88 9.60 -3.16
N GLU A 269 2.05 8.56 -2.93
CA GLU A 269 1.04 8.53 -1.84
C GLU A 269 1.66 8.74 -0.46
N ARG A 270 2.86 8.21 -0.25
CA ARG A 270 3.59 8.44 1.00
C ARG A 270 3.97 9.91 1.20
N GLY A 271 4.36 10.57 0.11
CA GLY A 271 4.63 12.03 0.09
C GLY A 271 3.38 12.86 0.40
N HIS A 272 2.23 12.45 -0.15
CA HIS A 272 0.94 13.09 0.13
C HIS A 272 0.57 12.95 1.61
N ALA A 273 0.65 11.74 2.16
CA ALA A 273 0.41 11.52 3.59
C ALA A 273 1.30 12.39 4.49
N ALA A 274 2.59 12.56 4.14
CA ALA A 274 3.51 13.41 4.89
C ALA A 274 3.10 14.89 4.82
N THR A 275 2.66 15.36 3.67
CA THR A 275 2.15 16.73 3.48
C THR A 275 0.90 16.99 4.33
N LEU A 276 -0.04 16.04 4.31
CA LEU A 276 -1.28 16.11 5.10
C LEU A 276 -1.00 16.07 6.61
N LEU A 277 -0.06 15.22 7.06
CA LEU A 277 0.37 15.17 8.46
C LEU A 277 0.98 16.50 8.93
N HIS A 278 1.78 17.15 8.08
CA HIS A 278 2.31 18.47 8.39
C HIS A 278 1.20 19.50 8.57
N GLN A 279 0.21 19.54 7.69
CA GLN A 279 -0.95 20.41 7.79
C GLN A 279 -1.78 20.12 9.05
N LEU A 280 -2.03 18.84 9.35
CA LEU A 280 -2.74 18.41 10.56
C LEU A 280 -2.05 18.95 11.82
N ALA A 281 -0.72 18.84 11.89
CA ALA A 281 0.05 19.37 13.01
C ALA A 281 -0.04 20.90 13.13
N GLN A 282 -0.18 21.62 12.01
CA GLN A 282 -0.40 23.08 12.03
C GLN A 282 -1.80 23.46 12.54
N VAL A 283 -2.83 22.73 12.11
CA VAL A 283 -4.21 22.97 12.54
C VAL A 283 -4.38 22.68 14.02
N MET A 284 -3.77 21.61 14.55
CA MET A 284 -3.84 21.24 15.97
C MET A 284 -3.08 22.17 16.91
N ARG A 285 -2.20 23.04 16.42
CA ARG A 285 -1.45 24.04 17.22
C ARG A 285 -2.17 25.38 17.36
N LYS A 286 -3.27 25.58 16.61
CA LYS A 286 -4.09 26.79 16.66
C LYS A 286 -5.26 26.63 17.62
#